data_e6debc28a3a111991d83e6423bf7d2eb
#
_entry.id   e6debc28a3a111991d83e6423bf7d2eb
#
_cell.length_a   1.000
_cell.length_b   1.000
_cell.length_c   1.000
_cell.angle_alpha   90.00
_cell.angle_beta   90.00
_cell.angle_gamma   90.00
#
_symmetry.space_group_name_H-M   'P 1'
#
loop_
_entity.id
_entity.type
_entity.pdbx_description
1 polymer ?
#
loop_
_entity_poly.entity_id
_entity_poly.type
_entity_poly.pdbx_seq_one_letter_code
_entity_poly.pdbx_strand_id
1 'polypeptide(L)'
;MDFSLSEEQEMLRKTARDFLEAECPERLVREAEKGDEGYSPELWHKTADLGWMGLVYPEKYGGTDGNIVDLAVLYEEFGRAMFPSPHLSTVALCGLTIVAAASEDQKADFLPKIINGELILALALAEPESSWDGKAWDAEGVTVRAAPDGDEYVIDGTKLFVHDAHIADYLLCVTRTADATAPEEGITLFLVDAKSPGIRYTPLKTTADDKQSKVVLDKVKVPKKNMVGGLNGGWFPLAKVLQQGAVLLCAQMVGAGQRVLELAVDHAKTRIQFEQPIGINQYVQEHCVFLLSEVDASRWVTYQAAWGLSEGHACDMEVAIAKAWTSDALERACWYAHQVLSGVGYTVDDGILPLYSRRAKSVQLYLGDTAHHLEKIAQQVEQWPAPEMPKGKPLGLWQEADQTRTPDWFERFAKR
;
A
#
# COMPACT_ATOMS: atom_id res chain seq x y z
N MET A 1 -22.18 1.81 9.71
CA MET A 1 -20.74 2.05 9.86
C MET A 1 -20.58 3.48 10.33
N ASP A 2 -19.85 3.73 11.42
CA ASP A 2 -19.39 5.04 11.82
C ASP A 2 -17.96 5.22 11.31
N PHE A 3 -17.71 6.29 10.55
CA PHE A 3 -16.38 6.60 10.01
C PHE A 3 -15.60 7.59 10.88
N SER A 4 -16.15 7.95 12.05
CA SER A 4 -15.44 8.78 13.01
C SER A 4 -14.28 7.99 13.62
N LEU A 5 -13.13 8.63 13.73
CA LEU A 5 -12.01 8.05 14.48
C LEU A 5 -12.31 8.09 15.99
N SER A 6 -11.81 7.10 16.74
CA SER A 6 -11.85 7.13 18.20
C SER A 6 -10.95 8.25 18.76
N GLU A 7 -11.10 8.56 20.05
CA GLU A 7 -10.24 9.56 20.70
C GLU A 7 -8.76 9.13 20.66
N GLU A 8 -8.48 7.83 20.81
CA GLU A 8 -7.14 7.25 20.72
C GLU A 8 -6.57 7.38 19.31
N GLN A 9 -7.39 7.11 18.28
CA GLN A 9 -6.99 7.24 16.86
C GLN A 9 -6.73 8.70 16.48
N GLU A 10 -7.56 9.64 16.96
CA GLU A 10 -7.31 11.07 16.78
C GLU A 10 -6.02 11.53 17.48
N MET A 11 -5.74 11.00 18.66
CA MET A 11 -4.49 11.28 19.38
C MET A 11 -3.29 10.69 18.63
N LEU A 12 -3.40 9.44 18.14
CA LEU A 12 -2.36 8.80 17.31
C LEU A 12 -2.06 9.64 16.06
N ARG A 13 -3.13 10.04 15.34
CA ARG A 13 -3.00 10.88 14.14
C ARG A 13 -2.27 12.19 14.43
N LYS A 14 -2.69 12.88 15.48
CA LYS A 14 -2.07 14.15 15.88
C LYS A 14 -0.61 13.97 16.28
N THR A 15 -0.31 12.98 17.12
CA THR A 15 1.05 12.70 17.57
C THR A 15 1.95 12.31 16.38
N ALA A 16 1.46 11.48 15.46
CA ALA A 16 2.21 11.08 14.28
C ALA A 16 2.49 12.29 13.37
N ARG A 17 1.50 13.15 13.15
CA ARG A 17 1.67 14.37 12.36
C ARG A 17 2.70 15.31 12.99
N ASP A 18 2.51 15.68 14.25
CA ASP A 18 3.39 16.60 14.95
C ASP A 18 4.84 16.08 14.95
N PHE A 19 5.04 14.79 15.18
CA PHE A 19 6.35 14.15 15.15
C PHE A 19 6.97 14.15 13.74
N LEU A 20 6.23 13.75 12.72
CA LEU A 20 6.76 13.66 11.36
C LEU A 20 7.01 15.05 10.74
N GLU A 21 6.22 16.07 11.07
CA GLU A 21 6.48 17.44 10.66
C GLU A 21 7.79 17.98 11.28
N ALA A 22 8.10 17.57 12.50
CA ALA A 22 9.33 18.00 13.20
C ALA A 22 10.58 17.19 12.75
N GLU A 23 10.46 15.86 12.64
CA GLU A 23 11.60 14.94 12.52
C GLU A 23 11.84 14.41 11.10
N CYS A 24 10.83 14.51 10.20
CA CYS A 24 10.91 14.04 8.81
C CYS A 24 10.75 15.19 7.79
N PRO A 25 11.60 16.23 7.83
CA PRO A 25 11.56 17.31 6.86
C PRO A 25 11.90 16.79 5.44
N GLU A 26 11.46 17.53 4.41
CA GLU A 26 11.72 17.19 2.99
C GLU A 26 13.20 16.88 2.71
N ARG A 27 14.13 17.61 3.35
CA ARG A 27 15.57 17.37 3.20
C ARG A 27 15.95 15.93 3.58
N LEU A 28 15.42 15.40 4.68
CA LEU A 28 15.68 14.02 5.11
C LEU A 28 15.13 13.01 4.10
N VAL A 29 13.93 13.25 3.55
CA VAL A 29 13.34 12.40 2.50
C VAL A 29 14.24 12.35 1.27
N ARG A 30 14.77 13.49 0.82
CA ARG A 30 15.69 13.58 -0.32
C ARG A 30 17.05 12.93 -0.04
N GLU A 31 17.56 13.06 1.18
CA GLU A 31 18.78 12.40 1.62
C GLU A 31 18.61 10.87 1.62
N ALA A 32 17.49 10.37 2.13
CA ALA A 32 17.16 8.94 2.11
C ALA A 32 17.01 8.39 0.68
N GLU A 33 16.35 9.13 -0.23
CA GLU A 33 16.26 8.73 -1.64
C GLU A 33 17.63 8.59 -2.31
N LYS A 34 18.57 9.50 -2.01
CA LYS A 34 19.93 9.50 -2.59
C LYS A 34 20.88 8.53 -1.89
N GLY A 35 20.63 8.25 -0.62
CA GLY A 35 21.45 7.34 0.19
C GLY A 35 21.27 5.87 -0.21
N ASP A 36 22.25 5.05 0.12
CA ASP A 36 22.20 3.62 -0.18
C ASP A 36 21.20 2.87 0.72
N GLU A 37 21.01 3.30 1.96
CA GLU A 37 20.12 2.66 2.92
C GLU A 37 18.63 2.92 2.66
N GLY A 38 18.28 4.10 2.13
CA GLY A 38 16.89 4.44 1.79
C GLY A 38 16.02 4.86 2.98
N TYR A 39 16.55 4.93 4.19
CA TYR A 39 15.86 5.36 5.41
C TYR A 39 16.86 6.00 6.38
N SER A 40 16.36 6.54 7.50
CA SER A 40 17.19 7.06 8.60
C SER A 40 17.14 6.07 9.78
N PRO A 41 18.26 5.42 10.15
CA PRO A 41 18.31 4.56 11.33
C PRO A 41 17.92 5.28 12.62
N GLU A 42 18.31 6.55 12.77
CA GLU A 42 17.94 7.36 13.94
C GLU A 42 16.41 7.52 14.02
N LEU A 43 15.77 7.89 12.89
CA LEU A 43 14.34 8.09 12.85
C LEU A 43 13.58 6.76 13.02
N TRP A 44 14.13 5.66 12.52
CA TRP A 44 13.61 4.31 12.72
C TRP A 44 13.54 3.95 14.21
N HIS A 45 14.61 4.17 14.96
CA HIS A 45 14.61 3.93 16.41
C HIS A 45 13.66 4.86 17.17
N LYS A 46 13.58 6.14 16.79
CA LYS A 46 12.60 7.06 17.38
C LYS A 46 11.15 6.59 17.18
N THR A 47 10.83 5.99 16.03
CA THR A 47 9.49 5.43 15.79
C THR A 47 9.24 4.15 16.59
N ALA A 48 10.27 3.35 16.88
CA ALA A 48 10.18 2.24 17.80
C ALA A 48 9.92 2.73 19.24
N ASP A 49 10.62 3.75 19.71
CA ASP A 49 10.41 4.37 21.03
C ASP A 49 8.98 4.93 21.21
N LEU A 50 8.34 5.37 20.11
CA LEU A 50 6.94 5.79 20.10
C LEU A 50 5.94 4.63 20.10
N GLY A 51 6.41 3.38 20.04
CA GLY A 51 5.57 2.17 20.05
C GLY A 51 4.90 1.84 18.71
N TRP A 52 5.23 2.56 17.62
CA TRP A 52 4.57 2.36 16.33
C TRP A 52 4.85 0.99 15.71
N MET A 53 6.00 0.39 16.06
CA MET A 53 6.37 -0.94 15.56
C MET A 53 5.51 -2.07 16.16
N GLY A 54 5.02 -1.86 17.38
CA GLY A 54 4.22 -2.85 18.13
C GLY A 54 2.72 -2.58 18.11
N LEU A 55 2.25 -1.56 17.38
CA LEU A 55 0.88 -1.06 17.45
C LEU A 55 -0.20 -2.15 17.29
N VAL A 56 0.02 -3.12 16.40
CA VAL A 56 -0.93 -4.20 16.08
C VAL A 56 -0.47 -5.58 16.53
N TYR A 57 0.59 -5.65 17.30
CA TYR A 57 1.08 -6.93 17.80
C TYR A 57 0.50 -7.24 19.19
N PRO A 58 0.38 -8.53 19.56
CA PRO A 58 -0.15 -8.91 20.86
C PRO A 58 0.68 -8.38 22.03
N GLU A 59 -0.01 -7.93 23.09
CA GLU A 59 0.62 -7.41 24.32
C GLU A 59 1.62 -8.39 24.94
N LYS A 60 1.36 -9.70 24.84
CA LYS A 60 2.27 -10.75 25.36
C LYS A 60 3.67 -10.74 24.72
N TYR A 61 3.84 -10.08 23.59
CA TYR A 61 5.14 -9.88 22.91
C TYR A 61 5.64 -8.44 22.98
N GLY A 62 4.94 -7.56 23.71
CA GLY A 62 5.29 -6.15 23.89
C GLY A 62 4.55 -5.19 22.94
N GLY A 63 3.55 -5.67 22.20
CA GLY A 63 2.68 -4.83 21.38
C GLY A 63 1.53 -4.19 22.19
N THR A 64 0.56 -3.59 21.49
CA THR A 64 -0.59 -2.89 22.10
C THR A 64 -1.94 -3.44 21.70
N ASP A 65 -2.01 -4.59 21.02
CA ASP A 65 -3.26 -5.23 20.55
C ASP A 65 -4.17 -4.29 19.71
N GLY A 66 -3.59 -3.29 19.04
CA GLY A 66 -4.31 -2.41 18.12
C GLY A 66 -4.79 -3.15 16.86
N ASN A 67 -5.51 -2.45 16.02
CA ASN A 67 -6.12 -3.02 14.82
C ASN A 67 -5.64 -2.36 13.52
N ILE A 68 -6.14 -2.83 12.37
CA ILE A 68 -5.71 -2.35 11.06
C ILE A 68 -6.14 -0.90 10.78
N VAL A 69 -7.19 -0.39 11.45
CA VAL A 69 -7.60 1.02 11.33
C VAL A 69 -6.57 1.92 12.01
N ASP A 70 -6.02 1.50 13.14
CA ASP A 70 -4.97 2.25 13.85
C ASP A 70 -3.70 2.37 12.97
N LEU A 71 -3.30 1.26 12.32
CA LEU A 71 -2.24 1.32 11.33
C LEU A 71 -2.59 2.20 10.13
N ALA A 72 -3.83 2.16 9.63
CA ALA A 72 -4.24 2.99 8.50
C ALA A 72 -4.13 4.48 8.84
N VAL A 73 -4.51 4.89 10.06
CA VAL A 73 -4.32 6.26 10.56
C VAL A 73 -2.84 6.65 10.55
N LEU A 74 -1.96 5.77 11.03
CA LEU A 74 -0.51 6.00 11.04
C LEU A 74 0.05 6.10 9.62
N TYR A 75 -0.39 5.21 8.71
CA TYR A 75 0.06 5.20 7.32
C TYR A 75 -0.42 6.40 6.51
N GLU A 76 -1.58 6.97 6.85
CA GLU A 76 -2.02 8.25 6.26
C GLU A 76 -0.98 9.36 6.60
N GLU A 77 -0.49 9.43 7.83
CA GLU A 77 0.54 10.39 8.21
C GLU A 77 1.93 10.05 7.59
N PHE A 78 2.27 8.77 7.45
CA PHE A 78 3.48 8.36 6.73
C PHE A 78 3.46 8.81 5.27
N GLY A 79 2.31 8.68 4.60
CA GLY A 79 2.13 9.14 3.23
C GLY A 79 2.21 10.66 3.11
N ARG A 80 1.58 11.37 4.03
CA ARG A 80 1.62 12.83 4.11
C ARG A 80 3.06 13.36 4.22
N ALA A 81 3.89 12.74 5.06
CA ALA A 81 5.29 13.11 5.28
C ALA A 81 6.25 12.49 4.24
N MET A 82 5.78 11.59 3.37
CA MET A 82 6.63 10.73 2.54
C MET A 82 7.70 9.99 3.36
N PHE A 83 7.33 9.52 4.53
CA PHE A 83 8.24 8.92 5.51
C PHE A 83 9.01 7.74 4.91
N PRO A 84 10.35 7.85 4.74
CA PRO A 84 11.18 6.79 4.21
C PRO A 84 11.51 5.78 5.31
N SER A 85 10.89 4.60 5.26
CA SER A 85 10.98 3.63 6.35
C SER A 85 10.72 2.20 5.87
N PRO A 86 11.42 1.19 6.42
CA PRO A 86 11.12 -0.22 6.18
C PRO A 86 9.91 -0.72 6.99
N HIS A 87 9.04 0.17 7.51
CA HIS A 87 7.90 -0.19 8.35
C HIS A 87 6.91 -1.11 7.63
N LEU A 88 6.61 -0.84 6.35
CA LEU A 88 5.69 -1.68 5.57
C LEU A 88 6.21 -3.11 5.42
N SER A 89 7.47 -3.26 4.98
CA SER A 89 8.09 -4.57 4.78
C SER A 89 8.26 -5.33 6.09
N THR A 90 8.75 -4.65 7.13
CA THR A 90 9.09 -5.27 8.40
C THR A 90 7.87 -5.49 9.29
N VAL A 91 7.13 -4.42 9.60
CA VAL A 91 6.04 -4.47 10.59
C VAL A 91 4.76 -5.02 9.96
N ALA A 92 4.32 -4.42 8.84
CA ALA A 92 3.02 -4.78 8.29
C ALA A 92 3.04 -6.11 7.54
N LEU A 93 4.03 -6.36 6.67
CA LEU A 93 4.02 -7.58 5.86
C LEU A 93 4.66 -8.76 6.58
N CYS A 94 5.92 -8.64 6.99
CA CYS A 94 6.61 -9.76 7.62
C CYS A 94 6.13 -10.01 9.06
N GLY A 95 6.00 -8.95 9.85
CA GLY A 95 5.61 -9.07 11.25
C GLY A 95 4.19 -9.57 11.45
N LEU A 96 3.19 -9.05 10.71
CA LEU A 96 1.83 -9.59 10.78
C LEU A 96 1.75 -11.03 10.25
N THR A 97 2.59 -11.42 9.27
CA THR A 97 2.67 -12.82 8.85
C THR A 97 3.23 -13.70 9.97
N ILE A 98 4.23 -13.21 10.73
CA ILE A 98 4.75 -13.91 11.91
C ILE A 98 3.65 -14.03 12.97
N VAL A 99 2.91 -12.97 13.26
CA VAL A 99 1.76 -13.00 14.18
C VAL A 99 0.73 -14.04 13.75
N ALA A 100 0.41 -14.09 12.46
CA ALA A 100 -0.65 -14.94 11.93
C ALA A 100 -0.27 -16.43 11.85
N ALA A 101 1.01 -16.74 11.56
CA ALA A 101 1.39 -18.10 11.14
C ALA A 101 2.56 -18.72 11.88
N ALA A 102 3.44 -17.93 12.54
CA ALA A 102 4.63 -18.47 13.15
C ALA A 102 4.33 -19.27 14.43
N SER A 103 5.28 -20.14 14.81
CA SER A 103 5.21 -20.82 16.10
C SER A 103 5.37 -19.85 17.27
N GLU A 104 4.94 -20.24 18.46
CA GLU A 104 5.07 -19.39 19.66
C GLU A 104 6.54 -19.05 19.96
N ASP A 105 7.47 -19.98 19.71
CA ASP A 105 8.91 -19.76 19.89
C ASP A 105 9.43 -18.71 18.87
N GLN A 106 8.99 -18.80 17.62
CA GLN A 106 9.35 -17.81 16.60
C GLN A 106 8.75 -16.42 16.92
N LYS A 107 7.49 -16.37 17.35
CA LYS A 107 6.87 -15.10 17.79
C LYS A 107 7.62 -14.46 18.94
N ALA A 108 7.97 -15.27 19.96
CA ALA A 108 8.73 -14.81 21.13
C ALA A 108 10.15 -14.33 20.78
N ASP A 109 10.76 -14.89 19.73
CA ASP A 109 12.10 -14.47 19.28
C ASP A 109 12.06 -13.23 18.38
N PHE A 110 11.13 -13.16 17.41
CA PHE A 110 11.14 -12.13 16.38
C PHE A 110 10.36 -10.87 16.77
N LEU A 111 9.14 -11.01 17.34
CA LEU A 111 8.26 -9.85 17.55
C LEU A 111 8.87 -8.80 18.51
N PRO A 112 9.46 -9.14 19.66
CA PRO A 112 10.08 -8.15 20.52
C PRO A 112 11.22 -7.37 19.83
N LYS A 113 12.02 -8.04 19.00
CA LYS A 113 13.13 -7.41 18.26
C LYS A 113 12.62 -6.45 17.17
N ILE A 114 11.50 -6.81 16.51
CA ILE A 114 10.84 -5.91 15.55
C ILE A 114 10.29 -4.68 16.29
N ILE A 115 9.60 -4.88 17.42
CA ILE A 115 9.04 -3.81 18.23
C ILE A 115 10.11 -2.81 18.68
N ASN A 116 11.29 -3.31 19.07
CA ASN A 116 12.42 -2.48 19.48
C ASN A 116 13.19 -1.85 18.30
N GLY A 117 12.79 -2.13 17.04
CA GLY A 117 13.50 -1.64 15.86
C GLY A 117 14.86 -2.32 15.62
N GLU A 118 15.13 -3.46 16.29
CA GLU A 118 16.41 -4.21 16.21
C GLU A 118 16.50 -5.11 14.98
N LEU A 119 15.37 -5.47 14.37
CA LEU A 119 15.30 -6.32 13.18
C LEU A 119 14.56 -5.63 12.04
N ILE A 120 15.09 -5.75 10.84
CA ILE A 120 14.44 -5.39 9.58
C ILE A 120 14.19 -6.67 8.78
N LEU A 121 12.98 -6.86 8.30
CA LEU A 121 12.58 -7.98 7.47
C LEU A 121 12.02 -7.49 6.12
N ALA A 122 12.27 -8.28 5.08
CA ALA A 122 11.75 -7.99 3.74
C ALA A 122 10.96 -9.18 3.19
N LEU A 123 9.80 -8.89 2.55
CA LEU A 123 8.97 -9.91 1.91
C LEU A 123 9.48 -10.21 0.50
N ALA A 124 9.91 -11.44 0.26
CA ALA A 124 10.38 -11.93 -1.04
C ALA A 124 9.29 -12.80 -1.71
N LEU A 125 8.36 -12.16 -2.43
CA LEU A 125 7.19 -12.81 -3.05
C LEU A 125 7.31 -12.87 -4.57
N ALA A 126 7.31 -11.73 -5.27
CA ALA A 126 7.23 -11.63 -6.73
C ALA A 126 8.45 -12.26 -7.44
N GLU A 127 8.25 -12.79 -8.64
CA GLU A 127 9.24 -13.55 -9.41
C GLU A 127 9.31 -13.11 -10.88
N PRO A 128 10.45 -13.28 -11.58
CA PRO A 128 10.57 -12.92 -12.99
C PRO A 128 9.64 -13.70 -13.92
N GLU A 129 9.40 -14.95 -13.61
CA GLU A 129 8.59 -15.87 -14.40
C GLU A 129 7.09 -15.75 -14.11
N SER A 130 6.71 -14.94 -13.12
CA SER A 130 5.30 -14.67 -12.83
C SER A 130 4.63 -13.97 -14.00
N SER A 131 3.38 -14.34 -14.28
CA SER A 131 2.55 -13.55 -15.20
C SER A 131 2.23 -12.21 -14.56
N TRP A 132 2.70 -11.14 -15.19
CA TRP A 132 2.42 -9.75 -14.76
C TRP A 132 1.01 -9.29 -15.14
N ASP A 133 0.25 -10.16 -15.83
CA ASP A 133 -1.17 -9.96 -16.13
C ASP A 133 -2.06 -10.31 -14.92
N GLY A 134 -1.70 -9.85 -13.74
CA GLY A 134 -2.50 -9.97 -12.52
C GLY A 134 -2.13 -11.11 -11.57
N LYS A 135 -1.10 -11.93 -11.83
CA LYS A 135 -0.75 -13.09 -11.00
C LYS A 135 0.56 -12.97 -10.22
N ALA A 136 1.31 -11.91 -10.41
CA ALA A 136 2.62 -11.73 -9.78
C ALA A 136 2.57 -11.65 -8.24
N TRP A 137 1.41 -11.29 -7.71
CA TRP A 137 1.15 -11.15 -6.27
C TRP A 137 0.27 -12.26 -5.70
N ASP A 138 -0.04 -13.28 -6.50
CA ASP A 138 -0.88 -14.42 -6.12
C ASP A 138 -0.07 -15.72 -6.04
N ALA A 139 -0.64 -16.76 -5.43
CA ALA A 139 0.03 -18.06 -5.27
C ALA A 139 0.46 -18.69 -6.60
N GLU A 140 -0.28 -18.45 -7.68
CA GLU A 140 0.07 -18.92 -9.02
C GLU A 140 1.40 -18.36 -9.52
N GLY A 141 1.76 -17.13 -9.10
CA GLY A 141 3.01 -16.48 -9.47
C GLY A 141 4.25 -17.02 -8.76
N VAL A 142 4.07 -17.89 -7.75
CA VAL A 142 5.18 -18.43 -6.95
C VAL A 142 5.68 -19.73 -7.58
N THR A 143 6.87 -19.70 -8.16
CA THR A 143 7.53 -20.83 -8.82
C THR A 143 8.85 -21.23 -8.18
N VAL A 144 9.50 -20.33 -7.43
CA VAL A 144 10.75 -20.60 -6.69
C VAL A 144 10.56 -21.78 -5.74
N ARG A 145 11.38 -22.83 -5.95
CA ARG A 145 11.28 -24.09 -5.21
C ARG A 145 12.07 -24.07 -3.92
N ALA A 146 11.53 -24.72 -2.89
CA ALA A 146 12.27 -25.14 -1.71
C ALA A 146 12.23 -26.66 -1.63
N ALA A 147 13.38 -27.31 -1.87
CA ALA A 147 13.52 -28.77 -1.84
C ALA A 147 14.07 -29.24 -0.49
N PRO A 148 13.52 -30.31 0.11
CA PRO A 148 14.04 -30.84 1.38
C PRO A 148 15.46 -31.46 1.21
N ASP A 149 16.35 -31.16 2.17
CA ASP A 149 17.72 -31.72 2.26
C ASP A 149 18.03 -32.05 3.74
N GLY A 150 17.57 -33.20 4.19
CA GLY A 150 17.69 -33.62 5.59
C GLY A 150 16.87 -32.72 6.53
N ASP A 151 17.57 -32.06 7.47
CA ASP A 151 16.93 -31.09 8.39
C ASP A 151 16.88 -29.65 7.86
N GLU A 152 17.21 -29.47 6.59
CA GLU A 152 17.21 -28.19 5.90
C GLU A 152 16.31 -28.24 4.67
N TYR A 153 16.07 -27.06 4.09
CA TYR A 153 15.53 -26.87 2.75
C TYR A 153 16.52 -26.09 1.90
N VAL A 154 16.62 -26.45 0.64
CA VAL A 154 17.42 -25.72 -0.36
C VAL A 154 16.50 -24.88 -1.21
N ILE A 155 16.67 -23.57 -1.17
CA ILE A 155 15.90 -22.61 -1.98
C ILE A 155 16.76 -22.19 -3.17
N ASP A 156 16.20 -22.31 -4.38
CA ASP A 156 16.86 -21.94 -5.63
C ASP A 156 15.91 -21.17 -6.53
N GLY A 157 16.32 -19.96 -6.94
CA GLY A 157 15.53 -19.10 -7.82
C GLY A 157 15.79 -17.61 -7.64
N THR A 158 14.87 -16.80 -8.17
CA THR A 158 15.01 -15.34 -8.15
C THR A 158 13.71 -14.68 -7.69
N LYS A 159 13.83 -13.70 -6.80
CA LYS A 159 12.74 -12.81 -6.38
C LYS A 159 12.97 -11.40 -6.93
N LEU A 160 11.89 -10.72 -7.30
CA LEU A 160 11.93 -9.36 -7.84
C LEU A 160 11.19 -8.37 -6.95
N PHE A 161 11.52 -7.10 -7.11
CA PHE A 161 10.87 -5.97 -6.44
C PHE A 161 10.77 -6.16 -4.93
N VAL A 162 11.82 -6.77 -4.34
CA VAL A 162 11.88 -6.98 -2.89
C VAL A 162 12.28 -5.66 -2.23
N HIS A 163 11.31 -5.00 -1.60
CA HIS A 163 11.54 -3.76 -0.87
C HIS A 163 12.43 -4.00 0.33
N ASP A 164 13.35 -3.09 0.59
CA ASP A 164 14.25 -3.07 1.74
C ASP A 164 15.18 -4.29 1.90
N ALA A 165 15.28 -5.16 0.87
CA ALA A 165 16.06 -6.39 0.94
C ALA A 165 17.55 -6.16 1.25
N HIS A 166 18.10 -5.02 0.84
CA HIS A 166 19.53 -4.68 1.00
C HIS A 166 19.91 -4.33 2.44
N ILE A 167 18.93 -3.95 3.27
CA ILE A 167 19.10 -3.65 4.70
C ILE A 167 18.47 -4.70 5.61
N ALA A 168 17.77 -5.69 5.04
CA ALA A 168 17.08 -6.70 5.82
C ALA A 168 18.04 -7.65 6.55
N ASP A 169 17.69 -8.03 7.78
CA ASP A 169 18.34 -9.11 8.53
C ASP A 169 17.78 -10.47 8.11
N TYR A 170 16.48 -10.52 7.79
CA TYR A 170 15.80 -11.72 7.29
C TYR A 170 14.92 -11.43 6.09
N LEU A 171 14.87 -12.38 5.17
CA LEU A 171 13.88 -12.43 4.11
C LEU A 171 12.76 -13.38 4.49
N LEU A 172 11.52 -12.93 4.50
CA LEU A 172 10.36 -13.81 4.49
C LEU A 172 10.16 -14.29 3.06
N CYS A 173 10.71 -15.47 2.76
CA CYS A 173 10.75 -16.01 1.42
C CYS A 173 9.53 -16.89 1.17
N VAL A 174 8.74 -16.54 0.15
CA VAL A 174 7.57 -17.30 -0.30
C VAL A 174 8.03 -18.31 -1.33
N THR A 175 7.84 -19.60 -1.07
CA THR A 175 8.36 -20.69 -1.91
C THR A 175 7.31 -21.74 -2.19
N ARG A 176 7.54 -22.53 -3.24
CA ARG A 176 6.73 -23.70 -3.57
C ARG A 176 7.45 -24.96 -3.13
N THR A 177 6.80 -25.76 -2.27
CA THR A 177 7.30 -27.04 -1.77
C THR A 177 6.56 -28.25 -2.32
N ALA A 178 5.39 -28.05 -2.90
CA ALA A 178 4.63 -29.11 -3.58
C ALA A 178 3.90 -28.57 -4.81
N ASP A 179 3.69 -29.44 -5.78
CA ASP A 179 2.73 -29.24 -6.85
C ASP A 179 1.36 -29.70 -6.34
N ALA A 180 0.41 -28.78 -6.28
CA ALA A 180 -0.94 -29.04 -5.82
C ALA A 180 -1.96 -28.61 -6.90
N THR A 181 -3.18 -29.13 -6.83
CA THR A 181 -4.26 -28.77 -7.76
C THR A 181 -4.65 -27.29 -7.58
N ALA A 182 -4.72 -26.84 -6.32
CA ALA A 182 -4.90 -25.44 -5.99
C ALA A 182 -3.50 -24.82 -5.71
N PRO A 183 -3.13 -23.75 -6.41
CA PRO A 183 -1.80 -23.12 -6.24
C PRO A 183 -1.46 -22.75 -4.80
N GLU A 184 -2.46 -22.39 -4.02
CA GLU A 184 -2.36 -21.98 -2.62
C GLU A 184 -1.87 -23.10 -1.68
N GLU A 185 -2.19 -24.35 -2.01
CA GLU A 185 -1.89 -25.52 -1.18
C GLU A 185 -0.42 -25.98 -1.27
N GLY A 186 0.37 -25.41 -2.18
CA GLY A 186 1.77 -25.81 -2.38
C GLY A 186 2.78 -24.80 -1.82
N ILE A 187 2.34 -23.78 -1.09
CA ILE A 187 3.18 -22.66 -0.65
C ILE A 187 3.69 -22.85 0.80
N THR A 188 4.98 -22.66 0.96
CA THR A 188 5.65 -22.64 2.28
C THR A 188 6.47 -21.38 2.44
N LEU A 189 6.42 -20.79 3.64
CA LEU A 189 7.15 -19.60 4.00
C LEU A 189 8.39 -19.96 4.81
N PHE A 190 9.52 -19.29 4.52
CA PHE A 190 10.76 -19.43 5.26
C PHE A 190 11.33 -18.10 5.70
N LEU A 191 11.75 -17.99 6.95
CA LEU A 191 12.62 -16.91 7.43
C LEU A 191 14.07 -17.26 7.07
N VAL A 192 14.58 -16.61 6.04
CA VAL A 192 15.92 -16.81 5.51
C VAL A 192 16.83 -15.72 6.03
N ASP A 193 17.92 -16.08 6.71
CA ASP A 193 18.94 -15.10 7.10
C ASP A 193 19.48 -14.42 5.83
N ALA A 194 19.34 -13.10 5.78
CA ALA A 194 19.68 -12.30 4.60
C ALA A 194 21.18 -12.33 4.24
N LYS A 195 22.02 -12.78 5.17
CA LYS A 195 23.47 -12.95 5.00
C LYS A 195 23.87 -14.39 4.61
N SER A 196 22.89 -15.27 4.38
CA SER A 196 23.17 -16.67 4.01
C SER A 196 24.00 -16.75 2.73
N PRO A 197 24.97 -17.69 2.67
CA PRO A 197 25.71 -17.96 1.43
C PRO A 197 24.77 -18.30 0.28
N GLY A 198 25.07 -17.76 -0.93
CA GLY A 198 24.27 -17.97 -2.13
C GLY A 198 23.24 -16.87 -2.39
N ILE A 199 23.03 -15.92 -1.47
CA ILE A 199 22.17 -14.77 -1.72
C ILE A 199 22.97 -13.66 -2.41
N ARG A 200 22.37 -13.10 -3.47
CA ARG A 200 22.91 -11.93 -4.16
C ARG A 200 21.82 -10.89 -4.38
N TYR A 201 22.10 -9.65 -4.00
CA TYR A 201 21.24 -8.50 -4.15
C TYR A 201 21.68 -7.65 -5.35
N THR A 202 20.71 -7.25 -6.18
CA THR A 202 20.95 -6.27 -7.25
C THR A 202 19.92 -5.16 -7.10
N PRO A 203 20.34 -3.94 -6.75
CA PRO A 203 19.42 -2.81 -6.65
C PRO A 203 18.73 -2.53 -7.99
N LEU A 204 17.45 -2.23 -7.94
CA LEU A 204 16.64 -1.83 -9.08
C LEU A 204 16.50 -0.30 -9.08
N LYS A 205 16.70 0.33 -10.24
CA LYS A 205 16.44 1.76 -10.40
C LYS A 205 14.96 1.97 -10.66
N THR A 206 14.29 2.62 -9.76
CA THR A 206 12.87 2.94 -9.86
C THR A 206 12.65 4.43 -10.13
N THR A 207 11.47 4.79 -10.60
CA THR A 207 11.10 6.21 -10.83
C THR A 207 11.03 7.01 -9.53
N ALA A 208 10.68 6.35 -8.43
CA ALA A 208 10.51 6.96 -7.12
C ALA A 208 11.79 6.96 -6.27
N ASP A 209 12.88 6.37 -6.75
CA ASP A 209 14.11 6.13 -5.99
C ASP A 209 13.91 5.32 -4.69
N ASP A 210 12.77 4.62 -4.58
CA ASP A 210 12.51 3.66 -3.51
C ASP A 210 13.43 2.43 -3.64
N LYS A 211 13.80 1.86 -2.51
CA LYS A 211 14.82 0.81 -2.47
C LYS A 211 14.21 -0.56 -2.70
N GLN A 212 14.32 -1.04 -3.92
CA GLN A 212 13.90 -2.36 -4.33
C GLN A 212 15.08 -3.16 -4.89
N SER A 213 15.06 -4.45 -4.69
CA SER A 213 16.14 -5.34 -5.18
C SER A 213 15.59 -6.54 -5.95
N LYS A 214 16.37 -6.98 -6.93
CA LYS A 214 16.36 -8.34 -7.40
C LYS A 214 17.20 -9.17 -6.43
N VAL A 215 16.63 -10.26 -5.90
CA VAL A 215 17.27 -11.18 -4.97
C VAL A 215 17.43 -12.54 -5.65
N VAL A 216 18.66 -12.96 -5.88
CA VAL A 216 18.99 -14.30 -6.40
C VAL A 216 19.33 -15.20 -5.23
N LEU A 217 18.66 -16.33 -5.15
CA LEU A 217 18.86 -17.39 -4.17
C LEU A 217 19.49 -18.58 -4.92
N ASP A 218 20.81 -18.78 -4.77
CA ASP A 218 21.57 -19.83 -5.43
C ASP A 218 21.83 -20.97 -4.43
N LYS A 219 20.90 -21.93 -4.40
CA LYS A 219 20.96 -23.10 -3.51
C LYS A 219 21.12 -22.73 -2.03
N VAL A 220 20.37 -21.75 -1.59
CA VAL A 220 20.41 -21.24 -0.20
C VAL A 220 19.83 -22.29 0.74
N LYS A 221 20.63 -22.71 1.74
CA LYS A 221 20.20 -23.66 2.76
C LYS A 221 19.51 -22.96 3.92
N VAL A 222 18.33 -23.43 4.26
CA VAL A 222 17.50 -22.88 5.33
C VAL A 222 17.09 -23.99 6.30
N PRO A 223 17.37 -23.87 7.60
CA PRO A 223 16.95 -24.85 8.59
C PRO A 223 15.42 -25.02 8.62
N LYS A 224 14.95 -26.25 8.79
CA LYS A 224 13.53 -26.58 8.87
C LYS A 224 12.79 -25.80 9.96
N LYS A 225 13.45 -25.45 11.05
CA LYS A 225 12.91 -24.64 12.15
C LYS A 225 12.55 -23.20 11.73
N ASN A 226 13.10 -22.73 10.61
CA ASN A 226 12.81 -21.39 10.06
C ASN A 226 11.56 -21.37 9.16
N MET A 227 10.86 -22.50 9.02
CA MET A 227 9.57 -22.57 8.33
C MET A 227 8.51 -21.83 9.15
N VAL A 228 7.66 -21.04 8.48
CA VAL A 228 6.56 -20.31 9.09
C VAL A 228 5.23 -20.88 8.60
N GLY A 229 4.31 -21.16 9.50
CA GLY A 229 2.97 -21.64 9.16
C GLY A 229 2.86 -23.12 8.77
N GLY A 230 3.96 -23.86 8.83
CA GLY A 230 3.99 -25.27 8.46
C GLY A 230 4.15 -25.53 6.96
N LEU A 231 4.41 -26.80 6.63
CA LEU A 231 4.63 -27.23 5.25
C LEU A 231 3.34 -27.08 4.42
N ASN A 232 3.42 -26.43 3.27
CA ASN A 232 2.33 -26.15 2.34
C ASN A 232 1.16 -25.31 2.90
N GLY A 233 1.31 -24.74 4.11
CA GLY A 233 0.26 -23.96 4.79
C GLY A 233 0.50 -22.45 4.80
N GLY A 234 1.48 -21.94 4.06
CA GLY A 234 1.93 -20.57 4.17
C GLY A 234 1.04 -19.54 3.46
N TRP A 235 0.31 -19.92 2.41
CA TRP A 235 -0.41 -18.95 1.59
C TRP A 235 -1.56 -18.27 2.31
N PHE A 236 -2.46 -19.01 2.91
CA PHE A 236 -3.70 -18.44 3.48
C PHE A 236 -3.45 -17.35 4.55
N PRO A 237 -2.53 -17.54 5.52
CA PRO A 237 -2.21 -16.46 6.44
C PRO A 237 -1.52 -15.26 5.73
N LEU A 238 -0.62 -15.54 4.75
CA LEU A 238 0.04 -14.49 3.98
C LEU A 238 -0.97 -13.69 3.16
N ALA A 239 -1.93 -14.33 2.48
CA ALA A 239 -2.93 -13.66 1.66
C ALA A 239 -3.73 -12.62 2.45
N LYS A 240 -4.11 -12.92 3.71
CA LYS A 240 -4.76 -11.97 4.61
C LYS A 240 -3.87 -10.77 4.93
N VAL A 241 -2.59 -11.02 5.17
CA VAL A 241 -1.62 -9.95 5.43
C VAL A 241 -1.38 -9.09 4.19
N LEU A 242 -1.37 -9.70 2.98
CA LEU A 242 -1.27 -8.95 1.72
C LEU A 242 -2.47 -8.01 1.53
N GLN A 243 -3.68 -8.42 1.91
CA GLN A 243 -4.86 -7.54 1.90
C GLN A 243 -4.68 -6.37 2.89
N GLN A 244 -4.23 -6.64 4.11
CA GLN A 244 -3.92 -5.60 5.10
C GLN A 244 -2.85 -4.63 4.55
N GLY A 245 -1.76 -5.15 3.99
CA GLY A 245 -0.71 -4.36 3.35
C GLY A 245 -1.23 -3.49 2.20
N ALA A 246 -2.13 -4.01 1.36
CA ALA A 246 -2.76 -3.24 0.29
C ALA A 246 -3.59 -2.07 0.82
N VAL A 247 -4.36 -2.28 1.90
CA VAL A 247 -5.13 -1.20 2.57
C VAL A 247 -4.20 -0.15 3.19
N LEU A 248 -3.09 -0.56 3.79
CA LEU A 248 -2.09 0.38 4.34
C LEU A 248 -1.41 1.21 3.24
N LEU A 249 -1.14 0.62 2.08
CA LEU A 249 -0.68 1.37 0.91
C LEU A 249 -1.73 2.37 0.44
N CYS A 250 -3.03 2.01 0.47
CA CYS A 250 -4.10 2.95 0.17
C CYS A 250 -4.12 4.12 1.17
N ALA A 251 -3.99 3.86 2.47
CA ALA A 251 -3.90 4.90 3.49
C ALA A 251 -2.70 5.82 3.27
N GLN A 252 -1.53 5.26 2.93
CA GLN A 252 -0.36 6.04 2.56
C GLN A 252 -0.62 6.93 1.33
N MET A 253 -1.31 6.41 0.31
CA MET A 253 -1.69 7.18 -0.86
C MET A 253 -2.70 8.29 -0.52
N VAL A 254 -3.64 8.05 0.38
CA VAL A 254 -4.58 9.08 0.88
C VAL A 254 -3.82 10.23 1.55
N GLY A 255 -2.89 9.93 2.43
CA GLY A 255 -2.09 10.94 3.11
C GLY A 255 -1.23 11.76 2.16
N ALA A 256 -0.59 11.10 1.19
CA ALA A 256 0.14 11.76 0.12
C ALA A 256 -0.76 12.68 -0.71
N GLY A 257 -1.93 12.20 -1.14
CA GLY A 257 -2.92 12.97 -1.87
C GLY A 257 -3.44 14.18 -1.08
N GLN A 258 -3.67 14.03 0.22
CA GLN A 258 -4.07 15.11 1.11
C GLN A 258 -3.00 16.23 1.13
N ARG A 259 -1.73 15.87 1.23
CA ARG A 259 -0.65 16.86 1.21
C ARG A 259 -0.52 17.55 -0.15
N VAL A 260 -0.69 16.80 -1.23
CA VAL A 260 -0.72 17.34 -2.60
C VAL A 260 -1.86 18.34 -2.79
N LEU A 261 -3.05 18.06 -2.23
CA LEU A 261 -4.19 18.99 -2.22
C LEU A 261 -3.84 20.30 -1.49
N GLU A 262 -3.27 20.20 -0.30
CA GLU A 262 -2.86 21.37 0.49
C GLU A 262 -1.85 22.24 -0.27
N LEU A 263 -0.82 21.64 -0.87
CA LEU A 263 0.18 22.34 -1.68
C LEU A 263 -0.47 23.08 -2.85
N ALA A 264 -1.42 22.45 -3.54
CA ALA A 264 -2.13 23.08 -4.66
C ALA A 264 -3.00 24.25 -4.21
N VAL A 265 -3.77 24.06 -3.13
CA VAL A 265 -4.65 25.10 -2.57
C VAL A 265 -3.85 26.28 -2.02
N ASP A 266 -2.76 26.02 -1.31
CA ASP A 266 -1.89 27.09 -0.77
C ASP A 266 -1.24 27.89 -1.91
N HIS A 267 -0.77 27.19 -2.96
CA HIS A 267 -0.26 27.88 -4.14
C HIS A 267 -1.34 28.72 -4.83
N ALA A 268 -2.55 28.20 -4.98
CA ALA A 268 -3.66 28.91 -5.59
C ALA A 268 -4.04 30.18 -4.81
N LYS A 269 -3.91 30.17 -3.47
CA LYS A 269 -4.20 31.31 -2.60
C LYS A 269 -3.08 32.35 -2.59
N THR A 270 -1.82 31.94 -2.73
CA THR A 270 -0.65 32.79 -2.53
C THR A 270 -0.01 33.31 -3.83
N ARG A 271 -0.14 32.56 -4.94
CA ARG A 271 0.42 32.96 -6.23
C ARG A 271 -0.38 34.08 -6.85
N ILE A 272 0.24 35.23 -7.05
CA ILE A 272 -0.36 36.39 -7.69
C ILE A 272 -0.04 36.42 -9.19
N GLN A 273 -1.05 36.55 -10.02
CA GLN A 273 -0.97 36.87 -11.44
C GLN A 273 -2.10 37.84 -11.80
N PHE A 274 -1.81 38.80 -12.70
CA PHE A 274 -2.79 39.85 -13.06
C PHE A 274 -3.34 40.55 -11.81
N GLU A 275 -2.46 40.84 -10.84
CA GLU A 275 -2.76 41.57 -9.59
C GLU A 275 -3.68 40.83 -8.59
N GLN A 276 -3.98 39.55 -8.84
CA GLN A 276 -4.89 38.77 -7.99
C GLN A 276 -4.35 37.34 -7.77
N PRO A 277 -4.77 36.66 -6.70
CA PRO A 277 -4.48 35.24 -6.52
C PRO A 277 -5.04 34.40 -7.67
N ILE A 278 -4.28 33.42 -8.15
CA ILE A 278 -4.75 32.56 -9.27
C ILE A 278 -5.98 31.74 -8.90
N GLY A 279 -6.22 31.49 -7.62
CA GLY A 279 -7.38 30.75 -7.11
C GLY A 279 -8.74 31.41 -7.36
N ILE A 280 -8.80 32.68 -7.85
CA ILE A 280 -10.04 33.28 -8.30
C ILE A 280 -10.51 32.76 -9.66
N ASN A 281 -9.59 32.14 -10.43
CA ASN A 281 -9.90 31.64 -11.75
C ASN A 281 -10.67 30.32 -11.66
N GLN A 282 -11.82 30.24 -12.32
CA GLN A 282 -12.70 29.06 -12.27
C GLN A 282 -11.97 27.77 -12.64
N TYR A 283 -11.07 27.79 -13.63
CA TYR A 283 -10.31 26.61 -14.06
C TYR A 283 -9.33 26.11 -13.00
N VAL A 284 -8.72 27.01 -12.21
CA VAL A 284 -7.86 26.64 -11.07
C VAL A 284 -8.72 26.04 -9.95
N GLN A 285 -9.90 26.62 -9.68
CA GLN A 285 -10.84 26.09 -8.69
C GLN A 285 -11.32 24.68 -9.09
N GLU A 286 -11.61 24.44 -10.37
CA GLU A 286 -12.02 23.13 -10.91
C GLU A 286 -10.96 22.06 -10.62
N HIS A 287 -9.68 22.34 -10.88
CA HIS A 287 -8.60 21.43 -10.55
C HIS A 287 -8.52 21.11 -9.05
N CYS A 288 -8.67 22.12 -8.20
CA CYS A 288 -8.68 21.91 -6.74
C CYS A 288 -9.88 21.05 -6.30
N VAL A 289 -11.06 21.23 -6.91
CA VAL A 289 -12.26 20.43 -6.61
C VAL A 289 -12.09 18.98 -7.06
N PHE A 290 -11.58 18.74 -8.27
CA PHE A 290 -11.30 17.36 -8.72
C PHE A 290 -10.28 16.69 -7.82
N LEU A 291 -9.19 17.38 -7.47
CA LEU A 291 -8.17 16.85 -6.55
C LEU A 291 -8.78 16.49 -5.18
N LEU A 292 -9.61 17.37 -4.60
CA LEU A 292 -10.33 17.08 -3.36
C LEU A 292 -11.21 15.83 -3.50
N SER A 293 -11.96 15.71 -4.59
CA SER A 293 -12.84 14.58 -4.83
C SER A 293 -12.08 13.25 -4.92
N GLU A 294 -10.91 13.24 -5.57
CA GLU A 294 -10.05 12.04 -5.64
C GLU A 294 -9.55 11.63 -4.26
N VAL A 295 -9.13 12.58 -3.44
CA VAL A 295 -8.61 12.32 -2.08
C VAL A 295 -9.72 11.83 -1.16
N ASP A 296 -10.89 12.48 -1.17
CA ASP A 296 -12.01 12.12 -0.30
C ASP A 296 -12.57 10.74 -0.66
N ALA A 297 -12.78 10.45 -1.95
CA ALA A 297 -13.23 9.13 -2.38
C ALA A 297 -12.23 8.04 -1.98
N SER A 298 -10.92 8.29 -2.16
CA SER A 298 -9.86 7.36 -1.75
C SER A 298 -9.89 7.09 -0.25
N ARG A 299 -10.09 8.13 0.56
CA ARG A 299 -10.17 7.99 2.02
C ARG A 299 -11.32 7.08 2.43
N TRP A 300 -12.52 7.31 1.89
CA TRP A 300 -13.70 6.53 2.29
C TRP A 300 -13.60 5.06 1.91
N VAL A 301 -13.17 4.72 0.71
CA VAL A 301 -13.00 3.31 0.31
C VAL A 301 -11.88 2.62 1.09
N THR A 302 -10.81 3.35 1.44
CA THR A 302 -9.70 2.83 2.25
C THR A 302 -10.15 2.51 3.68
N TYR A 303 -10.82 3.45 4.35
CA TYR A 303 -11.29 3.22 5.73
C TYR A 303 -12.43 2.19 5.79
N GLN A 304 -13.25 2.07 4.74
CA GLN A 304 -14.22 0.99 4.64
C GLN A 304 -13.53 -0.38 4.63
N ALA A 305 -12.51 -0.55 3.80
CA ALA A 305 -11.73 -1.80 3.73
C ALA A 305 -10.98 -2.07 5.05
N ALA A 306 -10.35 -1.05 5.64
CA ALA A 306 -9.64 -1.16 6.92
C ALA A 306 -10.58 -1.61 8.06
N TRP A 307 -11.75 -0.99 8.15
CA TRP A 307 -12.77 -1.35 9.14
C TRP A 307 -13.25 -2.78 8.95
N GLY A 308 -13.58 -3.18 7.72
CA GLY A 308 -14.02 -4.54 7.45
C GLY A 308 -12.98 -5.60 7.85
N LEU A 309 -11.70 -5.34 7.56
CA LEU A 309 -10.59 -6.21 7.98
C LEU A 309 -10.44 -6.26 9.51
N SER A 310 -10.64 -5.14 10.20
CA SER A 310 -10.55 -5.08 11.68
C SER A 310 -11.67 -5.87 12.36
N GLU A 311 -12.86 -5.92 11.74
CA GLU A 311 -14.00 -6.71 12.21
C GLU A 311 -13.91 -8.20 11.81
N GLY A 312 -12.86 -8.59 11.08
CA GLY A 312 -12.68 -9.96 10.61
C GLY A 312 -13.61 -10.39 9.48
N HIS A 313 -14.19 -9.43 8.75
CA HIS A 313 -15.04 -9.71 7.60
C HIS A 313 -14.20 -10.21 6.41
N ALA A 314 -14.85 -10.94 5.49
CA ALA A 314 -14.31 -11.19 4.17
C ALA A 314 -14.39 -9.89 3.36
N CYS A 315 -13.24 -9.31 3.01
CA CYS A 315 -13.14 -7.97 2.43
C CYS A 315 -12.41 -7.95 1.07
N ASP A 316 -12.41 -9.08 0.34
CA ASP A 316 -11.72 -9.18 -0.95
C ASP A 316 -12.18 -8.10 -1.94
N MET A 317 -13.49 -7.82 -1.98
CA MET A 317 -14.08 -6.80 -2.85
C MET A 317 -13.69 -5.40 -2.41
N GLU A 318 -13.85 -5.08 -1.13
CA GLU A 318 -13.57 -3.77 -0.55
C GLU A 318 -12.08 -3.41 -0.69
N VAL A 319 -11.19 -4.37 -0.44
CA VAL A 319 -9.74 -4.19 -0.62
C VAL A 319 -9.40 -3.96 -2.09
N ALA A 320 -9.99 -4.74 -3.00
CA ALA A 320 -9.76 -4.58 -4.43
C ALA A 320 -10.26 -3.23 -4.94
N ILE A 321 -11.46 -2.79 -4.53
CA ILE A 321 -12.01 -1.47 -4.86
C ILE A 321 -11.11 -0.36 -4.32
N ALA A 322 -10.71 -0.44 -3.04
CA ALA A 322 -9.86 0.56 -2.41
C ALA A 322 -8.53 0.69 -3.16
N LYS A 323 -7.86 -0.44 -3.46
CA LYS A 323 -6.55 -0.40 -4.12
C LYS A 323 -6.64 0.05 -5.58
N ALA A 324 -7.62 -0.43 -6.35
CA ALA A 324 -7.84 0.00 -7.73
C ALA A 324 -8.11 1.51 -7.81
N TRP A 325 -9.05 2.01 -6.99
CA TRP A 325 -9.41 3.42 -7.01
C TRP A 325 -8.26 4.32 -6.57
N THR A 326 -7.66 4.03 -5.41
CA THR A 326 -6.66 4.90 -4.78
C THR A 326 -5.37 4.97 -5.58
N SER A 327 -5.00 3.88 -6.28
CA SER A 327 -3.84 3.84 -7.17
C SER A 327 -3.94 4.89 -8.29
N ASP A 328 -5.06 4.91 -9.00
CA ASP A 328 -5.30 5.89 -10.08
C ASP A 328 -5.58 7.29 -9.54
N ALA A 329 -6.28 7.39 -8.41
CA ALA A 329 -6.66 8.65 -7.79
C ALA A 329 -5.45 9.48 -7.39
N LEU A 330 -4.41 8.87 -6.80
CA LEU A 330 -3.20 9.58 -6.42
C LEU A 330 -2.44 10.13 -7.66
N GLU A 331 -2.37 9.37 -8.75
CA GLU A 331 -1.77 9.87 -9.99
C GLU A 331 -2.55 11.07 -10.55
N ARG A 332 -3.89 10.97 -10.61
CA ARG A 332 -4.75 12.07 -11.07
C ARG A 332 -4.64 13.29 -10.15
N ALA A 333 -4.61 13.08 -8.82
CA ALA A 333 -4.41 14.14 -7.85
C ALA A 333 -3.08 14.89 -8.08
N CYS A 334 -1.98 14.17 -8.28
CA CYS A 334 -0.70 14.76 -8.62
C CYS A 334 -0.77 15.53 -9.95
N TRP A 335 -1.46 14.99 -10.96
CA TRP A 335 -1.64 15.67 -12.24
C TRP A 335 -2.39 16.99 -12.10
N TYR A 336 -3.52 17.02 -11.37
CA TYR A 336 -4.27 18.26 -11.10
C TYR A 336 -3.41 19.27 -10.35
N ALA A 337 -2.63 18.84 -9.35
CA ALA A 337 -1.72 19.72 -8.63
C ALA A 337 -0.63 20.31 -9.54
N HIS A 338 -0.07 19.53 -10.46
CA HIS A 338 0.86 20.03 -11.46
C HIS A 338 0.24 21.10 -12.36
N GLN A 339 -1.05 21.00 -12.70
CA GLN A 339 -1.74 22.04 -13.47
C GLN A 339 -1.86 23.33 -12.65
N VAL A 340 -2.15 23.26 -11.37
CA VAL A 340 -2.25 24.42 -10.48
C VAL A 340 -0.88 25.07 -10.23
N LEU A 341 0.14 24.28 -9.92
CA LEU A 341 1.50 24.76 -9.63
C LEU A 341 2.26 25.19 -10.90
N SER A 342 1.87 24.66 -12.06
CA SER A 342 2.51 24.98 -13.35
C SER A 342 4.02 24.71 -13.34
N GLY A 343 4.85 25.56 -13.91
CA GLY A 343 6.30 25.38 -14.02
C GLY A 343 7.02 25.07 -12.70
N VAL A 344 6.59 25.68 -11.60
CA VAL A 344 7.18 25.46 -10.26
C VAL A 344 6.93 24.02 -9.79
N GLY A 345 5.78 23.43 -10.17
CA GLY A 345 5.45 22.05 -9.82
C GLY A 345 6.34 20.99 -10.48
N TYR A 346 7.05 21.32 -11.55
CA TYR A 346 7.90 20.38 -12.29
C TYR A 346 9.40 20.46 -11.94
N THR A 347 9.81 21.47 -11.16
CA THR A 347 11.21 21.59 -10.75
C THR A 347 11.56 20.55 -9.70
N VAL A 348 12.56 19.72 -9.96
CA VAL A 348 12.95 18.61 -9.07
C VAL A 348 13.78 19.13 -7.89
N ASP A 349 14.62 20.14 -8.12
CA ASP A 349 15.55 20.63 -7.09
C ASP A 349 14.87 21.46 -6.00
N ASP A 350 13.87 22.29 -6.38
CA ASP A 350 13.20 23.23 -5.49
C ASP A 350 11.73 22.89 -5.21
N GLY A 351 11.18 21.90 -5.92
CA GLY A 351 9.74 21.54 -5.85
C GLY A 351 9.48 20.27 -5.05
N ILE A 352 8.60 20.35 -4.06
CA ILE A 352 8.17 19.15 -3.29
C ILE A 352 7.23 18.23 -4.08
N LEU A 353 6.40 18.78 -4.98
CA LEU A 353 5.40 18.00 -5.72
C LEU A 353 5.97 16.85 -6.55
N PRO A 354 7.16 16.97 -7.23
CA PRO A 354 7.76 15.85 -7.93
C PRO A 354 8.09 14.64 -7.05
N LEU A 355 8.33 14.82 -5.75
CA LEU A 355 8.53 13.71 -4.83
C LEU A 355 7.25 12.86 -4.69
N TYR A 356 6.09 13.51 -4.58
CA TYR A 356 4.79 12.83 -4.51
C TYR A 356 4.44 12.17 -5.84
N SER A 357 4.58 12.88 -6.96
CA SER A 357 4.19 12.35 -8.27
C SER A 357 5.06 11.19 -8.75
N ARG A 358 6.35 11.14 -8.39
CA ARG A 358 7.21 9.97 -8.67
C ARG A 358 6.79 8.78 -7.81
N ARG A 359 6.51 9.00 -6.54
CA ARG A 359 6.05 7.95 -5.61
C ARG A 359 4.66 7.43 -5.94
N ALA A 360 3.76 8.29 -6.43
CA ALA A 360 2.46 7.86 -6.92
C ALA A 360 2.57 6.75 -7.98
N LYS A 361 3.58 6.85 -8.86
CA LYS A 361 3.84 5.84 -9.92
C LYS A 361 4.46 4.55 -9.42
N SER A 362 5.14 4.56 -8.28
CA SER A 362 5.76 3.38 -7.69
C SER A 362 4.82 2.64 -6.73
N VAL A 363 4.22 3.37 -5.78
CA VAL A 363 3.40 2.78 -4.71
C VAL A 363 2.16 2.06 -5.24
N GLN A 364 1.59 2.53 -6.35
CA GLN A 364 0.44 1.89 -6.97
C GLN A 364 0.73 0.47 -7.48
N LEU A 365 1.97 0.18 -7.87
CA LEU A 365 2.35 -1.12 -8.43
C LEU A 365 2.53 -2.19 -7.36
N TYR A 366 2.88 -1.79 -6.13
CA TYR A 366 3.15 -2.73 -5.07
C TYR A 366 1.87 -3.40 -4.56
N LEU A 367 1.91 -4.71 -4.38
CA LEU A 367 0.77 -5.57 -4.04
C LEU A 367 -0.38 -5.54 -5.06
N GLY A 368 -0.06 -5.31 -6.32
CA GLY A 368 -1.01 -5.26 -7.44
C GLY A 368 -1.38 -3.83 -7.84
N ASP A 369 -1.39 -3.60 -9.14
CA ASP A 369 -1.82 -2.34 -9.75
C ASP A 369 -3.35 -2.28 -9.92
N THR A 370 -3.82 -1.19 -10.52
CA THR A 370 -5.25 -1.01 -10.83
C THR A 370 -5.81 -2.16 -11.66
N ALA A 371 -5.09 -2.64 -12.68
CA ALA A 371 -5.58 -3.72 -13.56
C ALA A 371 -5.73 -5.03 -12.80
N HIS A 372 -4.75 -5.40 -11.95
CA HIS A 372 -4.82 -6.57 -11.08
C HIS A 372 -6.05 -6.56 -10.16
N HIS A 373 -6.31 -5.42 -9.52
CA HIS A 373 -7.45 -5.32 -8.61
C HIS A 373 -8.79 -5.21 -9.32
N LEU A 374 -8.87 -4.60 -10.50
CA LEU A 374 -10.08 -4.62 -11.34
C LEU A 374 -10.42 -6.04 -11.81
N GLU A 375 -9.42 -6.85 -12.15
CA GLU A 375 -9.64 -8.26 -12.48
C GLU A 375 -10.23 -9.04 -11.29
N LYS A 376 -9.71 -8.82 -10.08
CA LYS A 376 -10.29 -9.41 -8.84
C LYS A 376 -11.73 -8.98 -8.61
N ILE A 377 -12.07 -7.74 -8.88
CA ILE A 377 -13.46 -7.24 -8.80
C ILE A 377 -14.33 -7.96 -9.84
N ALA A 378 -13.87 -8.05 -11.10
CA ALA A 378 -14.61 -8.68 -12.17
C ALA A 378 -14.93 -10.16 -11.85
N GLN A 379 -13.93 -10.92 -11.37
CA GLN A 379 -14.10 -12.33 -10.97
C GLN A 379 -15.14 -12.52 -9.86
N GLN A 380 -15.22 -11.58 -8.92
CA GLN A 380 -16.24 -11.64 -7.86
C GLN A 380 -17.62 -11.26 -8.37
N VAL A 381 -17.73 -10.24 -9.24
CA VAL A 381 -18.99 -9.81 -9.84
C VAL A 381 -19.59 -10.90 -10.72
N GLU A 382 -18.78 -11.68 -11.44
CA GLU A 382 -19.24 -12.82 -12.23
C GLU A 382 -19.93 -13.90 -11.38
N GLN A 383 -19.60 -13.99 -10.09
CA GLN A 383 -20.22 -14.95 -9.17
C GLN A 383 -21.53 -14.42 -8.56
N TRP A 384 -21.87 -13.15 -8.76
CA TRP A 384 -23.11 -12.62 -8.24
C TRP A 384 -24.31 -13.21 -8.97
N PRO A 385 -25.40 -13.56 -8.25
CA PRO A 385 -26.62 -13.98 -8.91
C PRO A 385 -27.08 -12.85 -9.82
N ALA A 386 -27.42 -13.19 -11.06
CA ALA A 386 -27.98 -12.21 -11.98
C ALA A 386 -29.14 -11.47 -11.28
N PRO A 387 -29.18 -10.13 -11.28
CA PRO A 387 -30.27 -9.41 -10.64
C PRO A 387 -31.58 -9.90 -11.26
N GLU A 388 -32.52 -10.37 -10.40
CA GLU A 388 -33.86 -10.67 -10.88
C GLU A 388 -34.46 -9.36 -11.41
N MET A 389 -34.43 -9.22 -12.72
CA MET A 389 -35.12 -8.10 -13.37
C MET A 389 -36.60 -8.21 -13.00
N PRO A 390 -37.19 -7.13 -12.40
CA PRO A 390 -38.61 -7.15 -12.10
C PRO A 390 -39.38 -7.51 -13.37
N LYS A 391 -40.09 -8.63 -13.36
CA LYS A 391 -40.93 -9.01 -14.47
C LYS A 391 -42.06 -7.96 -14.59
N GLY A 392 -41.93 -7.05 -15.53
CA GLY A 392 -42.95 -6.10 -15.90
C GLY A 392 -42.88 -4.74 -15.21
N LYS A 393 -42.12 -3.90 -15.74
CA LYS A 393 -42.12 -2.45 -16.04
C LYS A 393 -40.67 -2.03 -16.20
N PRO A 394 -40.27 -1.33 -17.25
CA PRO A 394 -38.97 -0.65 -17.29
C PRO A 394 -38.87 0.21 -16.02
N LEU A 395 -37.74 0.14 -15.32
CA LEU A 395 -37.39 1.13 -14.30
C LEU A 395 -37.70 2.50 -14.88
N GLY A 396 -38.62 3.24 -14.27
CA GLY A 396 -39.23 4.44 -14.80
C GLY A 396 -38.32 5.68 -14.98
N LEU A 397 -37.05 5.42 -15.29
CA LEU A 397 -36.08 6.46 -15.71
C LEU A 397 -36.21 6.83 -17.20
N TRP A 398 -36.90 6.01 -17.99
CA TRP A 398 -37.23 6.28 -19.37
C TRP A 398 -38.70 5.90 -19.63
N GLN A 399 -39.65 6.54 -18.93
CA GLN A 399 -40.97 6.73 -19.56
C GLN A 399 -40.65 7.49 -20.84
N GLU A 400 -41.13 6.97 -21.98
CA GLU A 400 -41.08 7.69 -23.24
C GLU A 400 -41.41 9.15 -22.94
N ALA A 401 -40.38 10.01 -22.94
CA ALA A 401 -40.58 11.42 -22.87
C ALA A 401 -41.52 11.70 -24.06
N ASP A 402 -42.70 12.20 -23.76
CA ASP A 402 -43.64 12.62 -24.78
C ASP A 402 -42.85 13.47 -25.76
N GLN A 403 -42.48 12.85 -26.90
CA GLN A 403 -41.63 13.48 -27.92
C GLN A 403 -42.31 14.74 -28.53
N THR A 404 -43.49 15.04 -28.07
CA THR A 404 -44.27 16.22 -28.49
C THR A 404 -44.13 17.42 -27.58
N ARG A 405 -43.41 17.29 -26.42
CA ARG A 405 -43.13 18.42 -25.53
C ARG A 405 -41.64 18.72 -25.47
N THR A 406 -41.23 19.76 -26.20
CA THR A 406 -39.95 20.46 -25.91
C THR A 406 -40.01 20.98 -24.47
N PRO A 407 -39.01 20.65 -23.62
CA PRO A 407 -38.98 21.16 -22.25
C PRO A 407 -39.00 22.71 -22.25
N ASP A 408 -39.82 23.31 -21.42
CA ASP A 408 -39.99 24.80 -21.33
C ASP A 408 -38.69 25.60 -21.17
N TRP A 409 -37.63 24.97 -20.70
CA TRP A 409 -36.30 25.59 -20.59
C TRP A 409 -35.63 25.75 -21.97
N PHE A 410 -35.92 24.89 -22.96
CA PHE A 410 -35.33 24.97 -24.30
C PHE A 410 -35.93 26.15 -25.07
N GLU A 411 -37.23 26.43 -24.89
CA GLU A 411 -37.89 27.61 -25.50
C GLU A 411 -37.38 28.93 -24.89
N ARG A 412 -36.94 28.93 -23.62
CA ARG A 412 -36.36 30.12 -22.98
C ARG A 412 -34.95 30.45 -23.50
N PHE A 413 -34.20 29.45 -23.95
CA PHE A 413 -32.86 29.65 -24.51
C PHE A 413 -32.88 30.07 -25.96
N ALA A 414 -33.87 29.64 -26.76
CA ALA A 414 -34.01 29.99 -28.17
C ALA A 414 -34.51 31.43 -28.43
N LYS A 415 -34.96 32.14 -27.38
CA LYS A 415 -35.46 33.54 -27.46
C LYS A 415 -34.47 34.57 -26.89
N ARG A 416 -33.24 34.18 -26.58
CA ARG A 416 -32.13 35.10 -26.27
C ARG A 416 -31.09 35.02 -27.39
#